data_380b9dde6dca59c44f350b86850cdbc3
#
_entry.id   380b9dde6dca59c44f350b86850cdbc3
#
_cell.length_a   1.000
_cell.length_b   1.000
_cell.length_c   1.000
_cell.angle_alpha   90.00
_cell.angle_beta   90.00
_cell.angle_gamma   90.00
#
_symmetry.space_group_name_H-M   'P 1'
#
loop_
_entity.id
_entity.type
_entity.pdbx_description
1 polymer ?
#
loop_
_entity_poly.entity_id
_entity_poly.type
_entity_poly.pdbx_seq_one_letter_code
_entity_poly.pdbx_strand_id
1 'polypeptide(L)'
;MKSIFVTVLLLATLVSPALAEEETCDMLFVQDAKAMIFDGSLLTLKEANPNIIFFCDRPVRTAGHMDRNAFMKLVTEGENSFADNPPNAAVSIIDAKGEVTEVVVTLSKRPLVKGNDMVFPIKVLDGKLPNAGKTVIMFIDPIGRPMSPTSRAGVHRRHRRRAVSHLN
;
A
#
# COMPACT_ATOMS: atom_id res chain seq x y z
N MET A 1 -46.18 63.28 -26.13
CA MET A 1 -45.92 62.35 -25.05
C MET A 1 -45.06 61.21 -25.59
N LYS A 2 -43.76 61.23 -25.26
CA LYS A 2 -42.78 60.18 -25.72
C LYS A 2 -42.57 59.23 -24.61
N SER A 3 -42.99 57.98 -24.77
CA SER A 3 -42.78 56.89 -23.80
C SER A 3 -41.41 56.29 -24.00
N ILE A 4 -40.53 56.30 -22.96
CA ILE A 4 -39.20 55.74 -22.96
C ILE A 4 -39.35 54.35 -22.35
N PHE A 5 -39.19 53.27 -23.11
CA PHE A 5 -39.07 51.92 -22.64
C PHE A 5 -37.62 51.69 -22.19
N VAL A 6 -37.43 51.54 -20.88
CA VAL A 6 -36.15 51.11 -20.32
C VAL A 6 -36.13 49.57 -20.28
N THR A 7 -35.35 48.97 -21.17
CA THR A 7 -35.12 47.51 -21.19
C THR A 7 -34.03 47.21 -20.18
N VAL A 8 -34.38 46.59 -19.04
CA VAL A 8 -33.42 46.07 -18.05
C VAL A 8 -32.94 44.69 -18.51
N LEU A 9 -31.70 44.64 -18.97
CA LEU A 9 -31.03 43.40 -19.36
C LEU A 9 -30.50 42.67 -18.09
N LEU A 10 -31.19 41.62 -17.63
CA LEU A 10 -30.82 40.83 -16.50
C LEU A 10 -29.70 39.88 -16.90
N LEU A 11 -28.45 40.20 -16.52
CA LEU A 11 -27.28 39.36 -16.76
C LEU A 11 -27.24 38.25 -15.71
N ALA A 12 -27.77 37.06 -16.06
CA ALA A 12 -27.67 35.86 -15.21
C ALA A 12 -26.24 35.29 -15.27
N THR A 13 -25.45 35.52 -14.24
CA THR A 13 -24.14 34.87 -14.06
C THR A 13 -24.36 33.41 -13.72
N LEU A 14 -24.08 32.49 -14.64
CA LEU A 14 -24.02 31.07 -14.42
C LEU A 14 -22.77 30.78 -13.55
N VAL A 15 -22.95 30.70 -12.24
CA VAL A 15 -21.95 30.16 -11.34
C VAL A 15 -21.98 28.64 -11.49
N SER A 16 -21.07 28.09 -12.31
CA SER A 16 -20.84 26.63 -12.34
C SER A 16 -20.29 26.20 -10.97
N PRO A 17 -20.93 25.23 -10.28
CA PRO A 17 -20.30 24.65 -9.13
C PRO A 17 -19.03 23.97 -9.58
N ALA A 18 -17.88 24.40 -9.09
CA ALA A 18 -16.64 23.65 -9.20
C ALA A 18 -16.87 22.33 -8.46
N LEU A 19 -16.94 21.23 -9.21
CA LEU A 19 -16.90 19.89 -8.64
C LEU A 19 -15.51 19.80 -7.96
N ALA A 20 -15.50 19.77 -6.63
CA ALA A 20 -14.30 19.47 -5.90
C ALA A 20 -13.92 18.03 -6.31
N GLU A 21 -12.78 17.85 -6.98
CA GLU A 21 -12.17 16.54 -7.18
C GLU A 21 -11.96 15.96 -5.79
N GLU A 22 -12.56 14.81 -5.49
CA GLU A 22 -12.24 14.06 -4.28
C GLU A 22 -10.76 13.70 -4.35
N GLU A 23 -9.98 14.31 -3.46
CA GLU A 23 -8.55 14.00 -3.34
C GLU A 23 -8.41 12.53 -2.94
N THR A 24 -8.02 11.68 -3.88
CA THR A 24 -7.79 10.26 -3.62
C THR A 24 -6.50 10.06 -2.83
N CYS A 25 -6.59 9.26 -1.77
CA CYS A 25 -5.45 8.91 -0.93
C CYS A 25 -4.79 7.64 -1.45
N ASP A 26 -3.55 7.75 -1.90
CA ASP A 26 -2.68 6.60 -2.19
C ASP A 26 -2.16 6.02 -0.86
N MET A 27 -2.84 5.02 -0.34
CA MET A 27 -2.50 4.41 0.95
C MET A 27 -1.35 3.42 0.84
N LEU A 28 -0.29 3.67 1.63
CA LEU A 28 0.71 2.66 1.98
C LEU A 28 0.28 1.98 3.27
N PHE A 29 0.56 0.68 3.40
CA PHE A 29 0.24 -0.07 4.61
C PHE A 29 1.49 -0.66 5.23
N VAL A 30 1.47 -0.76 6.56
CA VAL A 30 2.50 -1.46 7.33
C VAL A 30 1.82 -2.51 8.20
N GLN A 31 2.19 -3.77 7.96
CA GLN A 31 1.74 -4.91 8.73
C GLN A 31 2.94 -5.54 9.44
N ASP A 32 2.87 -5.68 10.74
CA ASP A 32 3.86 -6.40 11.53
C ASP A 32 3.30 -7.74 12.04
N ALA A 33 4.21 -8.66 12.35
CA ALA A 33 3.90 -9.97 12.88
C ALA A 33 5.05 -10.49 13.75
N LYS A 34 4.75 -11.39 14.68
CA LYS A 34 5.76 -11.98 15.56
C LYS A 34 6.70 -12.93 14.84
N ALA A 35 6.23 -13.61 13.79
CA ALA A 35 7.03 -14.52 13.00
C ALA A 35 6.44 -14.69 11.59
N MET A 36 7.17 -15.33 10.70
CA MET A 36 6.70 -15.72 9.39
C MET A 36 7.12 -17.15 9.03
N ILE A 37 6.35 -17.74 8.13
CA ILE A 37 6.68 -18.99 7.44
C ILE A 37 6.47 -18.75 5.94
N PHE A 38 7.40 -19.25 5.13
CA PHE A 38 7.31 -19.22 3.67
C PHE A 38 7.49 -20.61 3.08
N ASP A 39 6.54 -21.07 2.28
CA ASP A 39 6.52 -22.40 1.66
C ASP A 39 6.96 -22.42 0.18
N GLY A 40 7.44 -21.29 -0.33
CA GLY A 40 7.78 -21.10 -1.74
C GLY A 40 6.75 -20.31 -2.53
N SER A 41 5.52 -20.21 -2.05
CA SER A 41 4.40 -19.50 -2.70
C SER A 41 3.55 -18.67 -1.76
N LEU A 42 3.40 -19.13 -0.52
CA LEU A 42 2.58 -18.48 0.52
C LEU A 42 3.49 -17.94 1.61
N LEU A 43 3.36 -16.65 1.88
CA LEU A 43 3.92 -15.99 3.05
C LEU A 43 2.86 -15.95 4.15
N THR A 44 3.06 -16.70 5.22
CA THR A 44 2.21 -16.69 6.40
C THR A 44 2.84 -15.81 7.47
N LEU A 45 2.20 -14.70 7.79
CA LEU A 45 2.52 -13.84 8.92
C LEU A 45 1.85 -14.43 10.17
N LYS A 46 2.66 -14.94 11.10
CA LYS A 46 2.20 -15.59 12.33
C LYS A 46 1.94 -14.57 13.41
N GLU A 47 0.80 -14.67 14.07
CA GLU A 47 0.36 -13.70 15.09
C GLU A 47 0.53 -12.27 14.59
N ALA A 48 -0.05 -12.01 13.41
CA ALA A 48 -0.07 -10.70 12.79
C ALA A 48 -0.85 -9.70 13.65
N ASN A 49 -0.34 -8.48 13.77
CA ASN A 49 -1.03 -7.43 14.50
C ASN A 49 -2.44 -7.23 13.94
N PRO A 50 -3.48 -7.19 14.79
CA PRO A 50 -4.86 -6.96 14.32
C PRO A 50 -5.09 -5.55 13.77
N ASN A 51 -4.20 -4.60 14.05
CA ASN A 51 -4.25 -3.24 13.56
C ASN A 51 -3.17 -3.00 12.52
N ILE A 52 -3.57 -2.62 11.32
CA ILE A 52 -2.69 -2.27 10.22
C ILE A 52 -2.49 -0.76 10.23
N ILE A 53 -1.24 -0.32 10.16
CA ILE A 53 -0.91 1.11 10.04
C ILE A 53 -1.01 1.50 8.58
N PHE A 54 -1.60 2.66 8.29
CA PHE A 54 -1.62 3.22 6.95
C PHE A 54 -1.09 4.65 6.93
N PHE A 55 -0.58 5.03 5.77
CA PHE A 55 -0.11 6.37 5.46
C PHE A 55 -0.65 6.78 4.10
N CYS A 56 -1.20 7.99 4.02
CA CYS A 56 -1.50 8.64 2.76
C CYS A 56 -0.37 9.61 2.42
N ASP A 57 0.09 9.59 1.17
CA ASP A 57 1.02 10.61 0.67
C ASP A 57 0.25 11.86 0.23
N ARG A 58 0.97 12.82 -0.31
CA ARG A 58 0.38 14.06 -0.85
C ARG A 58 -0.69 13.76 -1.90
N PRO A 59 -1.77 14.57 -1.98
CA PRO A 59 -2.03 15.80 -1.22
C PRO A 59 -2.57 15.60 0.20
N VAL A 60 -3.18 14.46 0.51
CA VAL A 60 -3.96 14.17 1.76
C VAL A 60 -3.02 13.85 2.90
N ARG A 61 -1.99 13.91 3.20
CA ARG A 61 -1.07 13.64 4.34
C ARG A 61 -1.79 13.16 5.61
N THR A 62 -2.29 11.95 5.60
CA THR A 62 -2.95 11.32 6.75
C THR A 62 -2.20 10.06 7.16
N ALA A 63 -2.19 9.74 8.44
CA ALA A 63 -1.73 8.47 8.97
C ALA A 63 -2.69 7.99 10.04
N GLY A 64 -2.84 6.68 10.16
CA GLY A 64 -3.75 6.09 11.12
C GLY A 64 -3.63 4.58 11.22
N HIS A 65 -4.60 3.99 11.89
CA HIS A 65 -4.75 2.56 12.01
C HIS A 65 -6.09 2.13 11.43
N MET A 66 -6.11 0.95 10.83
CA MET A 66 -7.36 0.26 10.51
C MET A 66 -7.32 -1.16 11.07
N ASP A 67 -8.48 -1.66 11.46
CA ASP A 67 -8.57 -3.04 11.88
C ASP A 67 -8.43 -4.01 10.69
N ARG A 68 -8.09 -5.26 11.02
CA ARG A 68 -7.86 -6.31 10.03
C ARG A 68 -9.04 -6.54 9.10
N ASN A 69 -10.28 -6.43 9.58
CA ASN A 69 -11.47 -6.69 8.76
C ASN A 69 -11.65 -5.56 7.74
N ALA A 70 -11.46 -4.30 8.15
CA ALA A 70 -11.49 -3.15 7.25
C ALA A 70 -10.39 -3.27 6.18
N PHE A 71 -9.16 -3.64 6.58
CA PHE A 71 -8.07 -3.90 5.62
C PHE A 71 -8.42 -5.02 4.66
N MET A 72 -8.90 -6.17 5.17
CA MET A 72 -9.27 -7.31 4.32
C MET A 72 -10.34 -6.93 3.30
N LYS A 73 -11.38 -6.19 3.73
CA LYS A 73 -12.42 -5.71 2.83
C LYS A 73 -11.82 -4.84 1.71
N LEU A 74 -10.96 -3.89 2.08
CA LEU A 74 -10.31 -2.99 1.13
C LEU A 74 -9.47 -3.74 0.09
N VAL A 75 -8.72 -4.78 0.48
CA VAL A 75 -7.78 -5.49 -0.42
C VAL A 75 -8.37 -6.70 -1.14
N THR A 76 -9.60 -7.10 -0.79
CA THR A 76 -10.27 -8.25 -1.42
C THR A 76 -11.46 -7.86 -2.28
N GLU A 77 -12.01 -6.66 -2.13
CA GLU A 77 -13.21 -6.20 -2.82
C GLU A 77 -12.88 -5.05 -3.80
N GLY A 78 -13.68 -4.94 -4.87
CA GLY A 78 -13.58 -3.86 -5.86
C GLY A 78 -12.42 -3.99 -6.85
N GLU A 79 -12.33 -3.03 -7.75
CA GLU A 79 -11.35 -2.97 -8.84
C GLU A 79 -9.89 -2.82 -8.35
N ASN A 80 -9.70 -2.34 -7.14
CA ASN A 80 -8.40 -2.18 -6.49
C ASN A 80 -8.04 -3.35 -5.57
N SER A 81 -8.69 -4.51 -5.72
CA SER A 81 -8.31 -5.71 -4.98
C SER A 81 -6.88 -6.17 -5.33
N PHE A 82 -6.21 -6.86 -4.40
CA PHE A 82 -4.88 -7.42 -4.67
C PHE A 82 -4.87 -8.47 -5.80
N ALA A 83 -6.04 -9.02 -6.15
CA ALA A 83 -6.15 -9.94 -7.27
C ALA A 83 -6.11 -9.21 -8.61
N ASP A 84 -6.74 -8.03 -8.69
CA ASP A 84 -6.87 -7.25 -9.92
C ASP A 84 -5.69 -6.28 -10.09
N ASN A 85 -5.27 -5.66 -8.99
CA ASN A 85 -4.14 -4.72 -8.92
C ASN A 85 -3.12 -5.14 -7.86
N PRO A 86 -2.30 -6.19 -8.11
CA PRO A 86 -1.37 -6.74 -7.13
C PRO A 86 -0.27 -5.74 -6.75
N PRO A 87 -0.21 -5.26 -5.49
CA PRO A 87 0.82 -4.33 -5.05
C PRO A 87 2.15 -5.05 -4.82
N ASN A 88 3.24 -4.28 -4.83
CA ASN A 88 4.50 -4.74 -4.30
C ASN A 88 4.57 -4.51 -2.79
N ALA A 89 5.40 -5.30 -2.14
CA ALA A 89 5.70 -5.13 -0.74
C ALA A 89 7.19 -5.37 -0.46
N ALA A 90 7.73 -4.65 0.52
CA ALA A 90 9.03 -4.94 1.11
C ALA A 90 8.79 -5.70 2.42
N VAL A 91 9.40 -6.87 2.54
CA VAL A 91 9.35 -7.71 3.75
C VAL A 91 10.68 -7.61 4.45
N SER A 92 10.70 -7.03 5.66
CA SER A 92 11.86 -6.93 6.53
C SER A 92 11.73 -7.97 7.63
N ILE A 93 12.72 -8.83 7.75
CA ILE A 93 12.78 -9.91 8.76
C ILE A 93 13.99 -9.62 9.65
N ILE A 94 13.75 -9.49 10.93
CA ILE A 94 14.78 -9.22 11.93
C ILE A 94 15.07 -10.53 12.68
N ASP A 95 16.30 -10.99 12.61
CA ASP A 95 16.71 -12.21 13.31
C ASP A 95 17.02 -11.97 14.80
N ALA A 96 17.36 -13.02 15.53
CA ALA A 96 17.68 -12.94 16.96
C ALA A 96 18.97 -12.14 17.26
N LYS A 97 19.82 -11.89 16.25
CA LYS A 97 21.06 -11.09 16.38
C LYS A 97 20.82 -9.62 15.98
N GLY A 98 19.61 -9.27 15.53
CA GLY A 98 19.27 -7.95 15.01
C GLY A 98 19.66 -7.73 13.55
N GLU A 99 20.10 -8.78 12.84
CA GLU A 99 20.37 -8.69 11.41
C GLU A 99 19.07 -8.60 10.63
N VAL A 100 19.03 -7.69 9.66
CA VAL A 100 17.85 -7.42 8.86
C VAL A 100 18.00 -8.05 7.48
N THR A 101 17.09 -8.95 7.13
CA THR A 101 16.92 -9.47 5.77
C THR A 101 15.76 -8.75 5.11
N GLU A 102 15.99 -8.11 3.97
CA GLU A 102 14.95 -7.44 3.19
C GLU A 102 14.69 -8.18 1.88
N VAL A 103 13.43 -8.41 1.59
CA VAL A 103 12.97 -9.10 0.38
C VAL A 103 11.84 -8.30 -0.25
N VAL A 104 11.87 -8.14 -1.57
CA VAL A 104 10.79 -7.50 -2.32
C VAL A 104 9.92 -8.56 -2.96
N VAL A 105 8.62 -8.44 -2.74
CA VAL A 105 7.62 -9.38 -3.24
C VAL A 105 6.49 -8.63 -3.95
N THR A 106 5.72 -9.32 -4.80
CA THR A 106 4.40 -8.91 -5.25
C THR A 106 3.36 -9.73 -4.50
N LEU A 107 2.32 -9.07 -3.98
CA LEU A 107 1.16 -9.73 -3.38
C LEU A 107 0.19 -10.12 -4.50
N SER A 108 0.28 -11.36 -4.97
CA SER A 108 -0.24 -11.77 -6.28
C SER A 108 -1.71 -12.18 -6.29
N LYS A 109 -2.35 -12.32 -5.14
CA LYS A 109 -3.75 -12.75 -4.98
C LYS A 109 -4.34 -12.20 -3.68
N ARG A 110 -5.64 -12.43 -3.49
CA ARG A 110 -6.34 -12.09 -2.25
C ARG A 110 -5.69 -12.76 -1.05
N PRO A 111 -5.34 -12.00 0.00
CA PRO A 111 -4.87 -12.58 1.25
C PRO A 111 -6.00 -13.32 1.98
N LEU A 112 -5.62 -14.18 2.93
CA LEU A 112 -6.53 -14.93 3.77
C LEU A 112 -6.18 -14.70 5.24
N VAL A 113 -7.19 -14.74 6.12
CA VAL A 113 -7.02 -14.72 7.57
C VAL A 113 -7.31 -16.12 8.12
N LYS A 114 -6.41 -16.64 8.96
CA LYS A 114 -6.54 -17.91 9.67
C LYS A 114 -6.27 -17.70 11.15
N GLY A 115 -7.31 -17.45 11.93
CA GLY A 115 -7.16 -17.06 13.34
C GLY A 115 -6.43 -15.71 13.44
N ASN A 116 -5.27 -15.71 14.11
CA ASN A 116 -4.41 -14.53 14.24
C ASN A 116 -3.38 -14.41 13.11
N ASP A 117 -3.32 -15.35 12.20
CA ASP A 117 -2.36 -15.36 11.11
C ASP A 117 -2.95 -14.71 9.86
N MET A 118 -2.10 -14.06 9.06
CA MET A 118 -2.45 -13.56 7.73
C MET A 118 -1.61 -14.30 6.68
N VAL A 119 -2.25 -14.81 5.64
CA VAL A 119 -1.61 -15.58 4.57
C VAL A 119 -1.68 -14.80 3.28
N PHE A 120 -0.53 -14.52 2.70
CA PHE A 120 -0.38 -13.77 1.46
C PHE A 120 0.22 -14.68 0.37
N PRO A 121 -0.50 -14.96 -0.72
CA PRO A 121 0.12 -15.51 -1.92
C PRO A 121 1.08 -14.48 -2.52
N ILE A 122 2.35 -14.84 -2.69
CA ILE A 122 3.39 -13.90 -3.11
C ILE A 122 4.22 -14.43 -4.29
N LYS A 123 4.85 -13.50 -4.99
CA LYS A 123 5.94 -13.75 -5.92
C LYS A 123 7.16 -12.95 -5.48
N VAL A 124 8.27 -13.62 -5.23
CA VAL A 124 9.53 -12.94 -4.90
C VAL A 124 10.07 -12.24 -6.13
N LEU A 125 10.37 -10.93 -6.01
CA LEU A 125 10.93 -10.11 -7.08
C LEU A 125 12.43 -9.89 -6.89
N ASP A 126 12.88 -9.71 -5.63
CA ASP A 126 14.28 -9.44 -5.32
C ASP A 126 14.59 -9.93 -3.91
N GLY A 127 15.80 -10.43 -3.73
CA GLY A 127 16.26 -11.02 -2.48
C GLY A 127 15.91 -12.50 -2.35
N LYS A 128 16.22 -13.08 -1.19
CA LYS A 128 15.92 -14.47 -0.86
C LYS A 128 15.14 -14.50 0.46
N LEU A 129 13.89 -14.97 0.39
CA LEU A 129 13.03 -15.11 1.55
C LEU A 129 13.41 -16.41 2.30
N PRO A 130 13.74 -16.36 3.60
CA PRO A 130 13.95 -17.56 4.38
C PRO A 130 12.64 -18.31 4.61
N ASN A 131 12.71 -19.62 4.84
CA ASN A 131 11.51 -20.43 5.08
C ASN A 131 10.79 -20.06 6.38
N ALA A 132 11.50 -19.47 7.35
CA ALA A 132 10.95 -18.98 8.61
C ALA A 132 11.76 -17.78 9.13
N GLY A 133 11.09 -16.91 9.88
CA GLY A 133 11.74 -15.75 10.50
C GLY A 133 10.94 -15.24 11.69
N LYS A 134 11.60 -14.47 12.55
CA LYS A 134 10.99 -13.77 13.69
C LYS A 134 10.96 -12.28 13.41
N THR A 135 10.05 -11.56 14.08
CA THR A 135 9.91 -10.10 13.97
C THR A 135 9.88 -9.64 12.52
N VAL A 136 8.70 -9.68 11.94
CA VAL A 136 8.50 -9.39 10.53
C VAL A 136 7.71 -8.10 10.36
N ILE A 137 8.17 -7.23 9.47
CA ILE A 137 7.46 -6.01 9.10
C ILE A 137 7.31 -6.01 7.58
N MET A 138 6.08 -5.88 7.12
CA MET A 138 5.76 -5.81 5.69
C MET A 138 5.23 -4.42 5.35
N PHE A 139 5.91 -3.75 4.43
CA PHE A 139 5.52 -2.45 3.87
C PHE A 139 4.88 -2.70 2.52
N ILE A 140 3.59 -2.40 2.39
CA ILE A 140 2.81 -2.63 1.17
C ILE A 140 2.69 -1.31 0.43
N ASP A 141 3.08 -1.28 -0.83
CA ASP A 141 2.96 -0.11 -1.70
C ASP A 141 1.48 0.22 -1.99
N PRO A 142 1.16 1.45 -2.41
CA PRO A 142 -0.19 1.81 -2.85
C PRO A 142 -0.73 0.84 -3.90
N ILE A 143 -1.99 0.47 -3.74
CA ILE A 143 -2.69 -0.43 -4.66
C ILE A 143 -2.77 0.24 -6.04
N GLY A 144 -2.58 -0.54 -7.11
CA GLY A 144 -2.63 -0.02 -8.48
C GLY A 144 -1.34 0.64 -9.00
N ARG A 145 -0.25 0.66 -8.20
CA ARG A 145 1.07 1.18 -8.64
C ARG A 145 2.20 0.16 -8.47
N PRO A 146 2.12 -1.03 -9.07
CA PRO A 146 3.00 -2.16 -8.75
C PRO A 146 4.47 -1.98 -9.13
N MET A 147 4.82 -1.06 -10.02
CA MET A 147 6.19 -0.93 -10.57
C MET A 147 6.71 0.50 -10.62
N SER A 148 6.13 1.42 -9.85
CA SER A 148 6.60 2.81 -9.82
C SER A 148 8.06 2.89 -9.36
N PRO A 149 8.93 3.66 -10.05
CA PRO A 149 10.30 3.91 -9.60
C PRO A 149 10.37 4.60 -8.23
N THR A 150 9.27 5.23 -7.82
CA THR A 150 9.13 5.94 -6.55
C THR A 150 8.49 5.09 -5.46
N SER A 151 8.03 3.87 -5.77
CA SER A 151 7.48 2.96 -4.76
C SER A 151 8.52 2.62 -3.69
N ARG A 152 8.10 2.34 -2.45
CA ARG A 152 9.01 1.95 -1.37
C ARG A 152 9.85 0.74 -1.75
N ALA A 153 9.26 -0.27 -2.37
CA ALA A 153 9.96 -1.43 -2.88
C ALA A 153 11.01 -1.04 -3.96
N GLY A 154 10.68 -0.09 -4.84
CA GLY A 154 11.62 0.46 -5.83
C GLY A 154 12.76 1.26 -5.18
N VAL A 155 12.48 2.04 -4.13
CA VAL A 155 13.49 2.78 -3.36
C VAL A 155 14.44 1.82 -2.65
N HIS A 156 13.93 0.81 -1.94
CA HIS A 156 14.74 -0.21 -1.27
C HIS A 156 15.67 -0.96 -2.23
N ARG A 157 15.19 -1.35 -3.41
CA ARG A 157 16.03 -1.97 -4.44
C ARG A 157 17.19 -1.07 -4.87
N ARG A 158 16.94 0.23 -5.09
CA ARG A 158 18.00 1.18 -5.48
C ARG A 158 19.03 1.39 -4.36
N HIS A 159 18.58 1.51 -3.11
CA HIS A 159 19.48 1.64 -1.97
C HIS A 159 20.36 0.41 -1.78
N ARG A 160 19.78 -0.79 -1.88
CA ARG A 160 20.55 -2.06 -1.79
C ARG A 160 21.60 -2.15 -2.90
N ARG A 161 21.26 -1.85 -4.16
CA ARG A 161 22.21 -1.85 -5.27
C ARG A 161 23.37 -0.87 -5.04
N ARG A 162 23.10 0.32 -4.53
CA ARG A 162 24.14 1.30 -4.18
C ARG A 162 25.02 0.81 -3.04
N ALA A 163 24.46 0.24 -1.99
CA ALA A 163 25.23 -0.30 -0.87
C ALA A 163 26.20 -1.40 -1.33
N VAL A 164 25.75 -2.31 -2.20
CA VAL A 164 26.60 -3.38 -2.76
C VAL A 164 27.71 -2.82 -3.66
N SER A 165 27.42 -1.77 -4.44
CA SER A 165 28.43 -1.15 -5.34
C SER A 165 29.53 -0.37 -4.62
N HIS A 166 29.35 -0.05 -3.32
CA HIS A 166 30.38 0.59 -2.50
C HIS A 166 31.24 -0.41 -1.70
N LEU A 167 30.92 -1.70 -1.75
CA LEU A 167 31.65 -2.77 -1.06
C LEU A 167 32.60 -3.55 -2.00
N ASN A 168 32.64 -3.24 -3.28
CA ASN A 168 33.57 -3.69 -4.31
C ASN A 168 34.43 -2.52 -4.78
#